data_83344c6d387546ade434235eb000a6da
#
_entry.id   83344c6d387546ade434235eb000a6da
#
_cell.length_a   1.000
_cell.length_b   1.000
_cell.length_c   1.000
_cell.angle_alpha   90.00
_cell.angle_beta   90.00
_cell.angle_gamma   90.00
#
_symmetry.space_group_name_H-M   'P 1'
#
loop_
_entity.id
_entity.type
_entity.pdbx_description
1 polymer ?
#
loop_
_entity_poly.entity_id
_entity_poly.type
_entity_poly.pdbx_seq_one_letter_code
_entity_poly.pdbx_strand_id
1 'polypeptide(L)'
;MHPFSCRFIVLTGGPGAGKTAVMGAAHQVFGPSVGILPEAASIVYSGGFPRYHSPSGVRAAQRAIYRVQDELERLTIDEAIFPVALCDRGVVDGAAYWTDGMDAFFEALEESRERMFARYHTVIHLRSPSAALGYNRDNPMRTETAEEALALDRRIERVWDGHPNRFIVPATETFPEKLEQVTQLIRAALPLAAPLP
;
A
#
# COMPACT_ATOMS: atom_id res chain seq x y z
N MET A 1 28.82 -6.10 1.05
CA MET A 1 27.84 -6.59 0.05
C MET A 1 26.75 -7.29 0.84
N HIS A 2 25.58 -6.66 1.04
CA HIS A 2 24.49 -7.28 1.78
C HIS A 2 23.89 -8.41 0.95
N PRO A 3 23.72 -9.61 1.50
CA PRO A 3 23.37 -10.81 0.73
C PRO A 3 21.91 -10.86 0.24
N PHE A 4 21.07 -9.94 0.65
CA PHE A 4 19.63 -9.96 0.30
C PHE A 4 19.15 -8.61 -0.20
N SER A 5 18.60 -8.59 -1.42
CA SER A 5 17.75 -7.52 -1.90
C SER A 5 16.37 -7.67 -1.23
N CYS A 6 15.93 -6.69 -0.44
CA CYS A 6 14.60 -6.72 0.16
C CYS A 6 13.52 -6.72 -0.93
N ARG A 7 12.56 -7.64 -0.86
CA ARG A 7 11.40 -7.65 -1.74
C ARG A 7 10.26 -6.85 -1.12
N PHE A 8 9.77 -5.83 -1.83
CA PHE A 8 8.61 -5.09 -1.38
C PHE A 8 7.32 -5.74 -1.89
N ILE A 9 6.37 -5.92 -0.97
CA ILE A 9 4.99 -6.33 -1.24
C ILE A 9 4.09 -5.18 -0.85
N VAL A 10 3.34 -4.63 -1.78
CA VAL A 10 2.36 -3.59 -1.50
C VAL A 10 1.05 -4.21 -1.06
N LEU A 11 0.53 -3.77 0.08
CA LEU A 11 -0.85 -3.98 0.48
C LEU A 11 -1.62 -2.69 0.25
N THR A 12 -2.48 -2.66 -0.77
CA THR A 12 -3.24 -1.49 -1.18
C THR A 12 -4.74 -1.74 -1.18
N GLY A 13 -5.52 -0.74 -1.53
CA GLY A 13 -6.98 -0.76 -1.55
C GLY A 13 -7.58 0.47 -0.88
N GLY A 14 -8.87 0.67 -1.08
CA GLY A 14 -9.60 1.82 -0.56
C GLY A 14 -9.74 1.87 0.96
N PRO A 15 -10.40 2.91 1.47
CA PRO A 15 -10.75 3.01 2.88
C PRO A 15 -11.62 1.82 3.32
N GLY A 16 -11.39 1.30 4.51
CA GLY A 16 -12.18 0.19 5.04
C GLY A 16 -11.84 -1.20 4.49
N ALA A 17 -10.88 -1.34 3.57
CA ALA A 17 -10.51 -2.63 2.97
C ALA A 17 -9.88 -3.64 3.96
N GLY A 18 -9.52 -3.21 5.18
CA GLY A 18 -8.97 -4.09 6.21
C GLY A 18 -7.44 -4.17 6.22
N LYS A 19 -6.73 -3.28 5.52
CA LYS A 19 -5.26 -3.27 5.42
C LYS A 19 -4.57 -3.35 6.78
N THR A 20 -4.89 -2.45 7.70
CA THR A 20 -4.25 -2.40 9.03
C THR A 20 -4.41 -3.71 9.80
N ALA A 21 -5.59 -4.34 9.74
CA ALA A 21 -5.83 -5.60 10.43
C ALA A 21 -5.02 -6.75 9.79
N VAL A 22 -4.95 -6.77 8.45
CA VAL A 22 -4.12 -7.73 7.71
C VAL A 22 -2.64 -7.53 8.00
N MET A 23 -2.15 -6.28 8.05
CA MET A 23 -0.76 -5.97 8.39
C MET A 23 -0.39 -6.48 9.79
N GLY A 24 -1.25 -6.23 10.78
CA GLY A 24 -1.05 -6.73 12.14
C GLY A 24 -0.99 -8.26 12.22
N ALA A 25 -1.91 -8.94 11.52
CA ALA A 25 -1.92 -10.39 11.47
C ALA A 25 -0.71 -10.96 10.71
N ALA A 26 -0.31 -10.35 9.60
CA ALA A 26 0.88 -10.75 8.85
C ALA A 26 2.16 -10.66 9.71
N HIS A 27 2.29 -9.58 10.51
CA HIS A 27 3.41 -9.45 11.44
C HIS A 27 3.45 -10.59 12.47
N GLN A 28 2.30 -11.03 12.97
CA GLN A 28 2.23 -12.17 13.91
C GLN A 28 2.56 -13.50 13.22
N VAL A 29 2.09 -13.72 11.98
CA VAL A 29 2.29 -14.98 11.25
C VAL A 29 3.72 -15.15 10.76
N PHE A 30 4.34 -14.10 10.24
CA PHE A 30 5.65 -14.18 9.58
C PHE A 30 6.81 -13.74 10.49
N GLY A 31 6.50 -13.07 11.62
CA GLY A 31 7.51 -12.63 12.58
C GLY A 31 8.60 -11.78 11.93
N PRO A 32 9.86 -12.00 12.27
CA PRO A 32 10.99 -11.21 11.77
C PRO A 32 11.30 -11.43 10.28
N SER A 33 10.66 -12.40 9.62
CA SER A 33 10.88 -12.66 8.19
C SER A 33 10.23 -11.62 7.27
N VAL A 34 9.28 -10.84 7.79
CA VAL A 34 8.56 -9.81 7.03
C VAL A 34 8.56 -8.51 7.81
N GLY A 35 9.27 -7.50 7.31
CA GLY A 35 9.21 -6.14 7.83
C GLY A 35 7.89 -5.46 7.48
N ILE A 36 7.50 -4.48 8.27
CA ILE A 36 6.31 -3.66 8.02
C ILE A 36 6.75 -2.22 7.78
N LEU A 37 6.42 -1.68 6.61
CA LEU A 37 6.55 -0.25 6.33
C LEU A 37 5.22 0.44 6.60
N PRO A 38 5.20 1.43 7.50
CA PRO A 38 3.97 2.14 7.85
C PRO A 38 3.45 3.00 6.69
N GLU A 39 2.17 3.35 6.73
CA GLU A 39 1.57 4.25 5.76
C GLU A 39 2.21 5.64 5.82
N ALA A 40 2.89 6.05 4.75
CA ALA A 40 3.56 7.35 4.66
C ALA A 40 2.59 8.53 4.83
N ALA A 41 1.34 8.40 4.36
CA ALA A 41 0.30 9.42 4.55
C ALA A 41 0.01 9.65 6.04
N SER A 42 -0.05 8.59 6.83
CA SER A 42 -0.24 8.68 8.29
C SER A 42 0.93 9.40 8.95
N ILE A 43 2.17 9.15 8.55
CA ILE A 43 3.35 9.85 9.07
C ILE A 43 3.27 11.35 8.75
N VAL A 44 3.02 11.69 7.48
CA VAL A 44 2.94 13.08 7.00
C VAL A 44 1.88 13.86 7.75
N TYR A 45 0.66 13.31 7.83
CA TYR A 45 -0.45 14.03 8.44
C TYR A 45 -0.40 14.05 9.98
N SER A 46 0.11 13.00 10.61
CA SER A 46 0.32 13.00 12.07
C SER A 46 1.44 13.94 12.47
N GLY A 47 2.41 14.19 11.56
CA GLY A 47 3.46 15.18 11.72
C GLY A 47 2.99 16.63 11.55
N GLY A 48 1.70 16.86 11.31
CA GLY A 48 1.12 18.22 11.23
C GLY A 48 1.07 18.80 9.82
N PHE A 49 1.31 18.01 8.77
CA PHE A 49 1.12 18.49 7.40
C PHE A 49 -0.34 18.85 7.16
N PRO A 50 -0.65 20.06 6.61
CA PRO A 50 -2.03 20.51 6.48
C PRO A 50 -2.83 19.71 5.45
N ARG A 51 -4.08 19.39 5.78
CA ARG A 51 -5.02 18.69 4.88
C ARG A 51 -5.87 19.70 4.11
N TYR A 52 -5.33 20.27 3.04
CA TYR A 52 -6.10 21.12 2.16
C TYR A 52 -6.76 20.32 1.04
N HIS A 53 -8.03 20.64 0.74
CA HIS A 53 -8.79 20.02 -0.35
C HIS A 53 -8.58 20.72 -1.70
N SER A 54 -7.86 21.83 -1.74
CA SER A 54 -7.51 22.51 -2.99
C SER A 54 -6.56 21.63 -3.84
N PRO A 55 -6.60 21.74 -5.18
CA PRO A 55 -5.69 20.99 -6.05
C PRO A 55 -4.22 21.16 -5.68
N SER A 56 -3.80 22.38 -5.33
CA SER A 56 -2.42 22.66 -4.89
C SER A 56 -2.07 21.96 -3.56
N GLY A 57 -3.01 21.95 -2.61
CA GLY A 57 -2.84 21.28 -1.32
C GLY A 57 -2.74 19.76 -1.48
N VAL A 58 -3.62 19.16 -2.29
CA VAL A 58 -3.57 17.72 -2.59
C VAL A 58 -2.25 17.36 -3.26
N ARG A 59 -1.82 18.12 -4.28
CA ARG A 59 -0.53 17.86 -4.95
C ARG A 59 0.66 17.99 -4.00
N ALA A 60 0.67 18.99 -3.12
CA ALA A 60 1.72 19.17 -2.12
C ALA A 60 1.77 17.97 -1.15
N ALA A 61 0.61 17.53 -0.65
CA ALA A 61 0.53 16.38 0.25
C ALA A 61 1.02 15.09 -0.44
N GLN A 62 0.59 14.83 -1.69
CA GLN A 62 1.01 13.61 -2.41
C GLN A 62 2.52 13.60 -2.72
N ARG A 63 3.14 14.76 -3.02
CA ARG A 63 4.60 14.83 -3.14
C ARG A 63 5.31 14.53 -1.82
N ALA A 64 4.80 15.07 -0.70
CA ALA A 64 5.38 14.80 0.62
C ALA A 64 5.25 13.31 0.98
N ILE A 65 4.08 12.71 0.77
CA ILE A 65 3.82 11.28 1.00
C ILE A 65 4.76 10.42 0.14
N TYR A 66 4.88 10.73 -1.15
CA TYR A 66 5.81 10.05 -2.03
C TYR A 66 7.24 10.06 -1.49
N ARG A 67 7.75 11.23 -1.08
CA ARG A 67 9.13 11.35 -0.56
C ARG A 67 9.34 10.58 0.73
N VAL A 68 8.37 10.60 1.64
CA VAL A 68 8.44 9.80 2.87
C VAL A 68 8.44 8.30 2.57
N GLN A 69 7.57 7.84 1.66
CA GLN A 69 7.54 6.43 1.25
C GLN A 69 8.86 6.02 0.57
N ASP A 70 9.41 6.86 -0.30
CA ASP A 70 10.68 6.63 -0.99
C ASP A 70 11.82 6.45 0.00
N GLU A 71 11.92 7.30 1.02
CA GLU A 71 12.96 7.21 2.05
C GLU A 71 12.77 6.00 2.97
N LEU A 72 11.52 5.63 3.31
CA LEU A 72 11.26 4.41 4.07
C LEU A 72 11.72 3.16 3.33
N GLU A 73 11.47 3.09 2.02
CA GLU A 73 11.89 1.96 1.18
C GLU A 73 13.43 1.92 1.03
N ARG A 74 14.08 3.08 0.80
CA ARG A 74 15.55 3.18 0.74
C ARG A 74 16.19 2.75 2.05
N LEU A 75 15.73 3.28 3.17
CA LEU A 75 16.22 2.90 4.49
C LEU A 75 16.11 1.40 4.72
N THR A 76 14.99 0.78 4.31
CA THR A 76 14.77 -0.66 4.44
C THR A 76 15.77 -1.48 3.62
N ILE A 77 16.16 -0.98 2.43
CA ILE A 77 17.19 -1.60 1.59
C ILE A 77 18.56 -1.44 2.22
N ASP A 78 18.90 -0.23 2.66
CA ASP A 78 20.22 0.10 3.18
C ASP A 78 20.54 -0.61 4.48
N GLU A 79 19.56 -0.72 5.37
CA GLU A 79 19.68 -1.45 6.64
C GLU A 79 19.61 -2.98 6.46
N ALA A 80 19.04 -3.46 5.35
CA ALA A 80 18.96 -4.88 4.96
C ALA A 80 18.45 -5.82 6.08
N ILE A 81 17.53 -5.33 6.92
CA ILE A 81 17.05 -6.05 8.10
C ILE A 81 16.11 -7.21 7.71
N PHE A 82 15.34 -7.03 6.62
CA PHE A 82 14.29 -7.95 6.23
C PHE A 82 14.49 -8.46 4.80
N PRO A 83 14.30 -9.77 4.55
CA PRO A 83 14.28 -10.30 3.17
C PRO A 83 13.03 -9.85 2.39
N VAL A 84 11.94 -9.52 3.10
CA VAL A 84 10.68 -9.04 2.54
C VAL A 84 10.15 -7.91 3.43
N ALA A 85 9.58 -6.88 2.82
CA ALA A 85 8.85 -5.83 3.53
C ALA A 85 7.45 -5.65 2.94
N LEU A 86 6.46 -5.63 3.81
CA LEU A 86 5.06 -5.37 3.48
C LEU A 86 4.79 -3.88 3.66
N CYS A 87 4.51 -3.17 2.56
CA CYS A 87 4.24 -1.74 2.54
C CYS A 87 2.75 -1.46 2.71
N ASP A 88 2.37 -0.65 3.70
CA ASP A 88 1.01 -0.10 3.77
C ASP A 88 0.90 1.01 2.74
N ARG A 89 0.44 0.67 1.57
CA ARG A 89 0.44 1.39 0.30
C ARG A 89 1.83 1.44 -0.37
N GLY A 90 1.81 1.66 -1.69
CA GLY A 90 3.00 1.92 -2.50
C GLY A 90 2.99 3.33 -3.06
N VAL A 91 4.13 3.79 -3.57
CA VAL A 91 4.29 5.14 -4.13
C VAL A 91 3.28 5.46 -5.25
N VAL A 92 2.82 4.45 -5.99
CA VAL A 92 1.87 4.61 -7.10
C VAL A 92 0.46 4.97 -6.62
N ASP A 93 0.08 4.61 -5.39
CA ASP A 93 -1.23 4.93 -4.81
C ASP A 93 -1.52 6.43 -4.83
N GLY A 94 -0.49 7.28 -4.73
CA GLY A 94 -0.61 8.73 -4.80
C GLY A 94 -1.26 9.25 -6.10
N ALA A 95 -1.08 8.52 -7.21
CA ALA A 95 -1.69 8.87 -8.50
C ALA A 95 -3.24 8.80 -8.47
N ALA A 96 -3.82 7.96 -7.60
CA ALA A 96 -5.26 7.86 -7.43
C ALA A 96 -5.89 9.12 -6.80
N TYR A 97 -5.09 9.91 -6.12
CA TYR A 97 -5.49 11.18 -5.47
C TYR A 97 -5.12 12.41 -6.30
N TRP A 98 -4.30 12.25 -7.35
CA TRP A 98 -3.84 13.38 -8.13
C TRP A 98 -4.94 13.99 -8.98
N THR A 99 -5.07 15.33 -8.92
CA THR A 99 -6.21 16.03 -9.52
C THR A 99 -6.15 16.13 -11.05
N ASP A 100 -4.94 16.12 -11.60
CA ASP A 100 -4.71 16.37 -13.03
C ASP A 100 -4.48 15.09 -13.84
N GLY A 101 -4.80 13.93 -13.22
CA GLY A 101 -4.65 12.61 -13.84
C GLY A 101 -3.34 11.92 -13.50
N MET A 102 -3.30 10.63 -13.82
CA MET A 102 -2.20 9.75 -13.44
C MET A 102 -0.86 10.15 -14.08
N ASP A 103 -0.87 10.52 -15.37
CA ASP A 103 0.36 10.85 -16.08
C ASP A 103 1.02 12.12 -15.51
N ALA A 104 0.20 13.13 -15.17
CA ALA A 104 0.67 14.34 -14.51
C ALA A 104 1.27 14.09 -13.11
N PHE A 105 0.87 13.02 -12.43
CA PHE A 105 1.49 12.59 -11.18
C PHE A 105 2.94 12.13 -11.42
N PHE A 106 3.16 11.25 -12.41
CA PHE A 106 4.49 10.76 -12.73
C PHE A 106 5.40 11.89 -13.22
N GLU A 107 4.91 12.77 -14.09
CA GLU A 107 5.65 13.95 -14.57
C GLU A 107 6.06 14.86 -13.41
N ALA A 108 5.14 15.16 -12.47
CA ALA A 108 5.41 16.04 -11.33
C ALA A 108 6.44 15.46 -10.34
N LEU A 109 6.68 14.17 -10.39
CA LEU A 109 7.69 13.48 -9.56
C LEU A 109 8.98 13.17 -10.33
N GLU A 110 9.04 13.48 -11.63
CA GLU A 110 10.16 13.15 -12.52
C GLU A 110 10.41 11.63 -12.58
N GLU A 111 9.34 10.86 -12.54
CA GLU A 111 9.35 9.39 -12.52
C GLU A 111 8.59 8.80 -13.70
N SER A 112 8.85 7.52 -13.99
CA SER A 112 8.01 6.75 -14.91
C SER A 112 7.21 5.69 -14.16
N ARG A 113 6.08 5.32 -14.73
CA ARG A 113 5.23 4.25 -14.21
C ARG A 113 5.99 2.93 -14.09
N GLU A 114 6.78 2.60 -15.11
CA GLU A 114 7.56 1.37 -15.19
C GLU A 114 8.61 1.32 -14.06
N ARG A 115 9.30 2.44 -13.81
CA ARG A 115 10.28 2.53 -12.71
C ARG A 115 9.61 2.37 -11.35
N MET A 116 8.46 3.01 -11.14
CA MET A 116 7.71 2.86 -9.90
C MET A 116 7.17 1.44 -9.72
N PHE A 117 6.68 0.80 -10.79
CA PHE A 117 6.22 -0.59 -10.74
C PHE A 117 7.35 -1.58 -10.43
N ALA A 118 8.53 -1.37 -11.03
CA ALA A 118 9.70 -2.24 -10.84
C ALA A 118 10.22 -2.27 -9.39
N ARG A 119 9.81 -1.34 -8.55
CA ARG A 119 10.16 -1.32 -7.11
C ARG A 119 9.49 -2.46 -6.36
N TYR A 120 8.34 -2.93 -6.82
CA TYR A 120 7.49 -3.85 -6.07
C TYR A 120 7.43 -5.22 -6.71
N HIS A 121 7.75 -6.23 -5.91
CA HIS A 121 7.68 -7.62 -6.34
C HIS A 121 6.22 -8.08 -6.51
N THR A 122 5.34 -7.62 -5.62
CA THR A 122 3.93 -8.04 -5.59
C THR A 122 3.04 -6.90 -5.11
N VAL A 123 1.88 -6.77 -5.71
CA VAL A 123 0.82 -5.84 -5.29
C VAL A 123 -0.43 -6.64 -4.93
N ILE A 124 -0.89 -6.49 -3.70
CA ILE A 124 -2.12 -7.11 -3.19
C ILE A 124 -3.14 -6.01 -2.95
N HIS A 125 -4.14 -5.94 -3.82
CA HIS A 125 -5.24 -4.98 -3.70
C HIS A 125 -6.40 -5.61 -2.93
N LEU A 126 -6.69 -5.07 -1.74
CA LEU A 126 -7.85 -5.46 -0.96
C LEU A 126 -9.05 -4.62 -1.34
N ARG A 127 -10.09 -5.23 -1.83
CA ARG A 127 -11.35 -4.54 -2.13
C ARG A 127 -12.00 -4.00 -0.87
N SER A 128 -12.45 -2.74 -0.94
CA SER A 128 -13.29 -2.14 0.10
C SER A 128 -14.67 -2.82 0.13
N PRO A 129 -15.23 -3.09 1.32
CA PRO A 129 -16.58 -3.63 1.43
C PRO A 129 -17.61 -2.61 0.93
N SER A 130 -18.68 -3.12 0.31
CA SER A 130 -19.87 -2.30 0.05
C SER A 130 -20.62 -1.99 1.35
N ALA A 131 -21.57 -1.05 1.28
CA ALA A 131 -22.44 -0.75 2.42
C ALA A 131 -23.20 -2.00 2.92
N ALA A 132 -23.53 -2.93 2.01
CA ALA A 132 -24.22 -4.20 2.34
C ALA A 132 -23.31 -5.21 3.08
N LEU A 133 -21.99 -5.09 2.91
CA LEU A 133 -20.99 -5.95 3.56
C LEU A 133 -20.37 -5.32 4.82
N GLY A 134 -21.03 -4.32 5.42
CA GLY A 134 -20.64 -3.78 6.71
C GLY A 134 -19.48 -2.77 6.67
N TYR A 135 -19.53 -1.79 5.75
CA TYR A 135 -18.62 -0.67 5.81
C TYR A 135 -18.70 0.04 7.17
N ASN A 136 -17.67 -0.16 7.99
CA ASN A 136 -17.63 0.35 9.36
C ASN A 136 -17.17 1.81 9.39
N ARG A 137 -18.00 2.68 10.03
CA ARG A 137 -17.76 4.11 10.24
C ARG A 137 -17.13 4.44 11.61
N ASP A 138 -16.86 3.44 12.45
CA ASP A 138 -16.41 3.66 13.84
C ASP A 138 -14.97 4.21 13.94
N ASN A 139 -14.25 4.33 12.83
CA ASN A 139 -12.95 4.97 12.82
C ASN A 139 -13.11 6.49 12.62
N PRO A 140 -12.80 7.34 13.64
CA PRO A 140 -12.95 8.80 13.57
C PRO A 140 -12.06 9.48 12.51
N MET A 141 -11.08 8.77 11.97
CA MET A 141 -10.22 9.25 10.88
C MET A 141 -10.87 9.08 9.50
N ARG A 142 -12.04 8.42 9.41
CA ARG A 142 -12.76 8.20 8.17
C ARG A 142 -13.82 9.28 7.97
N THR A 143 -13.62 10.08 6.95
CA THR A 143 -14.56 11.15 6.56
C THR A 143 -15.39 10.78 5.35
N GLU A 144 -15.01 9.70 4.63
CA GLU A 144 -15.62 9.28 3.37
C GLU A 144 -16.90 8.47 3.58
N THR A 145 -17.88 8.67 2.70
CA THR A 145 -19.04 7.78 2.56
C THR A 145 -18.64 6.43 1.96
N ALA A 146 -19.50 5.41 2.05
CA ALA A 146 -19.24 4.12 1.41
C ALA A 146 -19.08 4.23 -0.11
N GLU A 147 -19.82 5.14 -0.75
CA GLU A 147 -19.73 5.38 -2.20
C GLU A 147 -18.40 6.04 -2.58
N GLU A 148 -17.96 7.04 -1.82
CA GLU A 148 -16.67 7.70 -2.00
C GLU A 148 -15.51 6.71 -1.79
N ALA A 149 -15.60 5.86 -0.77
CA ALA A 149 -14.64 4.80 -0.51
C ALA A 149 -14.52 3.81 -1.68
N LEU A 150 -15.66 3.38 -2.25
CA LEU A 150 -15.68 2.50 -3.42
C LEU A 150 -15.18 3.21 -4.70
N ALA A 151 -15.47 4.50 -4.86
CA ALA A 151 -14.97 5.28 -5.99
C ALA A 151 -13.44 5.44 -5.91
N LEU A 152 -12.92 5.68 -4.71
CA LEU A 152 -11.48 5.76 -4.46
C LEU A 152 -10.82 4.40 -4.63
N ASP A 153 -11.43 3.31 -4.13
CA ASP A 153 -10.94 1.95 -4.31
C ASP A 153 -10.72 1.61 -5.80
N ARG A 154 -11.72 1.93 -6.65
CA ARG A 154 -11.62 1.75 -8.10
C ARG A 154 -10.52 2.62 -8.74
N ARG A 155 -10.25 3.82 -8.23
CA ARG A 155 -9.14 4.64 -8.72
C ARG A 155 -7.79 4.04 -8.33
N ILE A 156 -7.66 3.59 -7.08
CA ILE A 156 -6.45 2.92 -6.60
C ILE A 156 -6.20 1.64 -7.39
N GLU A 157 -7.24 0.85 -7.67
CA GLU A 157 -7.10 -0.34 -8.50
C GLU A 157 -6.54 0.00 -9.89
N ARG A 158 -7.09 1.05 -10.54
CA ARG A 158 -6.68 1.46 -11.88
C ARG A 158 -5.23 1.95 -11.98
N VAL A 159 -4.71 2.63 -10.96
CA VAL A 159 -3.32 3.12 -11.02
C VAL A 159 -2.30 1.97 -11.00
N TRP A 160 -2.70 0.80 -10.52
CA TRP A 160 -1.89 -0.42 -10.55
C TRP A 160 -2.16 -1.34 -11.76
N ASP A 161 -2.99 -0.92 -12.74
CA ASP A 161 -3.24 -1.72 -13.93
C ASP A 161 -1.94 -1.94 -14.70
N GLY A 162 -1.71 -3.20 -15.11
CA GLY A 162 -0.49 -3.59 -15.83
C GLY A 162 0.70 -3.96 -14.96
N HIS A 163 0.61 -3.88 -13.63
CA HIS A 163 1.65 -4.47 -12.78
C HIS A 163 1.67 -5.99 -12.92
N PRO A 164 2.84 -6.62 -13.21
CA PRO A 164 2.90 -8.04 -13.61
C PRO A 164 2.44 -9.01 -12.51
N ASN A 165 2.67 -8.68 -11.24
CA ASN A 165 2.32 -9.52 -10.10
C ASN A 165 1.28 -8.82 -9.21
N ARG A 166 0.13 -8.46 -9.79
CA ARG A 166 -0.97 -7.87 -9.06
C ARG A 166 -2.05 -8.89 -8.78
N PHE A 167 -2.50 -8.95 -7.53
CA PHE A 167 -3.59 -9.79 -7.04
C PHE A 167 -4.69 -8.93 -6.43
N ILE A 168 -5.94 -9.22 -6.78
CA ILE A 168 -7.12 -8.56 -6.23
C ILE A 168 -7.80 -9.53 -5.29
N VAL A 169 -7.86 -9.16 -4.01
CA VAL A 169 -8.58 -9.91 -2.98
C VAL A 169 -9.96 -9.30 -2.81
N PRO A 170 -11.03 -10.04 -3.09
CA PRO A 170 -12.39 -9.53 -3.02
C PRO A 170 -12.76 -9.12 -1.59
N ALA A 171 -13.78 -8.29 -1.47
CA ALA A 171 -14.45 -8.08 -0.20
C ALA A 171 -15.19 -9.36 0.17
N THR A 172 -14.72 -10.06 1.19
CA THR A 172 -15.35 -11.27 1.72
C THR A 172 -16.26 -10.93 2.89
N GLU A 173 -17.21 -11.79 3.19
CA GLU A 173 -18.10 -11.64 4.34
C GLU A 173 -17.34 -11.79 5.66
N THR A 174 -16.24 -12.57 5.67
CA THR A 174 -15.46 -12.83 6.86
C THR A 174 -14.03 -12.35 6.72
N PHE A 175 -13.51 -11.76 7.80
CA PHE A 175 -12.11 -11.33 7.87
C PHE A 175 -11.11 -12.51 7.81
N PRO A 176 -11.36 -13.67 8.45
CA PRO A 176 -10.47 -14.83 8.36
C PRO A 176 -10.20 -15.31 6.93
N GLU A 177 -11.22 -15.37 6.06
CA GLU A 177 -11.04 -15.77 4.66
C GLU A 177 -10.11 -14.81 3.90
N LYS A 178 -10.33 -13.50 4.09
CA LYS A 178 -9.47 -12.47 3.51
C LYS A 178 -8.04 -12.61 3.99
N LEU A 179 -7.85 -12.82 5.29
CA LEU A 179 -6.54 -12.98 5.90
C LEU A 179 -5.82 -14.21 5.36
N GLU A 180 -6.51 -15.34 5.22
CA GLU A 180 -5.93 -16.55 4.66
C GLU A 180 -5.42 -16.33 3.23
N GLN A 181 -6.26 -15.74 2.35
CA GLN A 181 -5.86 -15.44 0.98
C GLN A 181 -4.63 -14.54 0.93
N VAL A 182 -4.59 -13.46 1.72
CA VAL A 182 -3.43 -12.55 1.75
C VAL A 182 -2.19 -13.25 2.30
N THR A 183 -2.34 -14.05 3.35
CA THR A 183 -1.23 -14.82 3.92
C THR A 183 -0.63 -15.79 2.91
N GLN A 184 -1.45 -16.46 2.10
CA GLN A 184 -0.97 -17.33 1.02
C GLN A 184 -0.20 -16.55 -0.05
N LEU A 185 -0.68 -15.36 -0.46
CA LEU A 185 0.00 -14.49 -1.42
C LEU A 185 1.35 -13.99 -0.89
N ILE A 186 1.41 -13.56 0.37
CA ILE A 186 2.65 -13.14 1.02
C ILE A 186 3.63 -14.33 1.07
N ARG A 187 3.16 -15.50 1.47
CA ARG A 187 4.01 -16.71 1.55
C ARG A 187 4.58 -17.11 0.20
N ALA A 188 3.81 -16.99 -0.88
CA ALA A 188 4.28 -17.26 -2.23
C ALA A 188 5.32 -16.24 -2.73
N ALA A 189 5.31 -15.02 -2.19
CA ALA A 189 6.27 -13.97 -2.52
C ALA A 189 7.56 -14.04 -1.68
N LEU A 190 7.58 -14.83 -0.60
CA LEU A 190 8.80 -15.04 0.17
C LEU A 190 9.88 -15.68 -0.72
N PRO A 191 11.15 -15.24 -0.61
CA PRO A 191 12.23 -15.96 -1.25
C PRO A 191 12.26 -17.41 -0.73
N LEU A 192 12.53 -18.36 -1.63
CA LEU A 192 12.80 -19.73 -1.22
C LEU A 192 13.91 -19.66 -0.16
N ALA A 193 13.65 -20.16 1.04
CA ALA A 193 14.57 -20.07 2.16
C ALA A 193 15.95 -20.57 1.70
N ALA A 194 16.96 -19.72 1.76
CA ALA A 194 18.31 -20.21 1.80
C ALA A 194 18.39 -21.18 3.00
N PRO A 195 18.97 -22.40 2.86
CA PRO A 195 19.11 -23.28 3.99
C PRO A 195 19.78 -22.50 5.12
N LEU A 196 19.15 -22.54 6.29
CA LEU A 196 19.72 -21.99 7.50
C LEU A 196 21.11 -22.60 7.68
N PRO A 197 22.12 -21.80 8.03
CA PRO A 197 23.46 -22.28 8.25
C PRO A 197 23.53 -23.29 9.39
#